data_2931810b1151b5414422415952bc63d5
#
_entry.id   2931810b1151b5414422415952bc63d5
#
_cell.length_a   1.000
_cell.length_b   1.000
_cell.length_c   1.000
_cell.angle_alpha   90.00
_cell.angle_beta   90.00
_cell.angle_gamma   90.00
#
_symmetry.space_group_name_H-M   'P 1'
#
loop_
_entity.id
_entity.type
_entity.pdbx_description
1 polymer ?
#
loop_
_entity_poly.entity_id
_entity_poly.type
_entity_poly.pdbx_seq_one_letter_code
_entity_poly.pdbx_strand_id
1 'polypeptide(L)'
;MKGSRRDEHIDHYETVRIRKDGSLIDVSLTVSPLKDALGRVVGASKIARDITERRRSEEHRKLLVNELNHRVKNTLATVQSLAAQTFRGVNASEDFGRFQSRLVALARAHDVLTRESWQGADLGEVLHATINPICVEPQQRVQASGPPLRLRPKMALALSMAFHELCTNAAKYGALTNDGGLIKVNWHVSDLESVSHLHLQWEEIGGPSVMVPARTGFGTRLLERALARELGGKVDLVFAPSGVRFHIEAPLT
;
A
#
# COMPACT_ATOMS: atom_id res chain seq x y z
N MET A 1 -52.72 -2.45 0.91
CA MET A 1 -52.09 -1.50 1.84
C MET A 1 -51.05 -2.26 2.64
N LYS A 2 -49.77 -2.14 2.26
CA LYS A 2 -48.66 -2.78 2.98
C LYS A 2 -48.07 -1.72 3.93
N GLY A 3 -48.32 -1.85 5.25
CA GLY A 3 -47.74 -1.06 6.28
C GLY A 3 -46.22 -1.32 6.37
N SER A 4 -45.42 -0.34 6.01
CA SER A 4 -43.97 -0.35 6.17
C SER A 4 -43.66 -0.29 7.66
N ARG A 5 -42.99 -1.32 8.18
CA ARG A 5 -42.36 -1.31 9.52
C ARG A 5 -41.18 -0.31 9.51
N ARG A 6 -41.44 0.93 9.90
CA ARG A 6 -40.43 1.98 10.18
C ARG A 6 -40.15 2.05 11.67
N ASP A 7 -39.79 0.97 12.32
CA ASP A 7 -39.93 0.93 13.76
C ASP A 7 -38.66 0.79 14.58
N GLU A 8 -37.46 0.94 14.01
CA GLU A 8 -36.21 0.88 14.80
C GLU A 8 -35.02 1.65 14.16
N HIS A 9 -35.26 2.80 13.54
CA HIS A 9 -34.13 3.56 13.03
C HIS A 9 -33.63 4.54 14.10
N ILE A 10 -32.43 4.24 14.66
CA ILE A 10 -31.59 5.23 15.32
C ILE A 10 -30.89 5.97 14.19
N ASP A 11 -31.34 7.18 13.88
CA ASP A 11 -30.67 8.04 12.91
C ASP A 11 -29.48 8.70 13.59
N HIS A 12 -28.26 8.34 13.13
CA HIS A 12 -27.02 8.97 13.53
C HIS A 12 -26.45 9.75 12.35
N TYR A 13 -26.28 11.07 12.47
CA TYR A 13 -25.71 11.89 11.42
C TYR A 13 -24.97 13.12 11.98
N GLU A 14 -23.93 13.53 11.28
CA GLU A 14 -23.18 14.74 11.57
C GLU A 14 -23.69 15.90 10.70
N THR A 15 -23.82 17.07 11.31
CA THR A 15 -24.36 18.26 10.63
C THR A 15 -23.83 19.53 11.26
N VAL A 16 -23.89 20.64 10.50
CA VAL A 16 -23.58 21.97 11.01
C VAL A 16 -24.85 22.60 11.56
N ARG A 17 -24.75 23.26 12.73
CA ARG A 17 -25.82 24.04 13.37
C ARG A 17 -25.31 25.42 13.70
N ILE A 18 -26.24 26.32 13.90
CA ILE A 18 -25.98 27.70 14.30
C ILE A 18 -26.30 27.84 15.80
N ARG A 19 -25.37 28.36 16.58
CA ARG A 19 -25.59 28.72 17.98
C ARG A 19 -26.43 30.01 18.11
N LYS A 20 -26.87 30.31 19.28
CA LYS A 20 -27.66 31.54 19.56
C LYS A 20 -26.89 32.83 19.27
N ASP A 21 -25.56 32.78 19.36
CA ASP A 21 -24.65 33.88 19.06
C ASP A 21 -24.31 34.01 17.57
N GLY A 22 -24.93 33.19 16.72
CA GLY A 22 -24.68 33.16 15.27
C GLY A 22 -23.49 32.34 14.85
N SER A 23 -22.70 31.78 15.74
CA SER A 23 -21.54 30.92 15.40
C SER A 23 -21.96 29.54 14.88
N LEU A 24 -21.17 28.98 14.00
CA LEU A 24 -21.36 27.64 13.48
C LEU A 24 -20.73 26.60 14.42
N ILE A 25 -21.40 25.47 14.57
CA ILE A 25 -20.97 24.34 15.37
C ILE A 25 -21.21 23.04 14.61
N ASP A 26 -20.20 22.16 14.58
CA ASP A 26 -20.35 20.79 14.11
C ASP A 26 -20.99 19.94 15.21
N VAL A 27 -22.08 19.27 14.87
CA VAL A 27 -22.85 18.49 15.84
C VAL A 27 -23.08 17.08 15.30
N SER A 28 -22.77 16.10 16.13
CA SER A 28 -23.22 14.72 15.94
C SER A 28 -24.56 14.55 16.62
N LEU A 29 -25.60 14.17 15.86
CA LEU A 29 -26.95 13.99 16.30
C LEU A 29 -27.34 12.52 16.28
N THR A 30 -27.92 12.06 17.40
CA THR A 30 -28.55 10.74 17.48
C THR A 30 -30.02 10.98 17.85
N VAL A 31 -30.94 10.42 17.05
CA VAL A 31 -32.38 10.51 17.27
C VAL A 31 -32.92 9.11 17.49
N SER A 32 -33.61 8.91 18.62
CA SER A 32 -34.21 7.61 18.98
C SER A 32 -35.68 7.78 19.30
N PRO A 33 -36.56 6.90 18.81
CA PRO A 33 -37.99 6.98 19.15
C PRO A 33 -38.25 6.62 20.61
N LEU A 34 -39.12 7.39 21.26
CA LEU A 34 -39.68 7.06 22.57
C LEU A 34 -40.99 6.29 22.35
N LYS A 35 -41.10 5.11 22.95
CA LYS A 35 -42.31 4.25 22.84
C LYS A 35 -43.04 4.15 24.18
N ASP A 36 -44.38 4.08 24.12
CA ASP A 36 -45.23 3.80 25.31
C ASP A 36 -45.20 2.29 25.65
N ALA A 37 -45.88 1.91 26.71
CA ALA A 37 -46.02 0.51 27.16
C ALA A 37 -46.68 -0.41 26.11
N LEU A 38 -47.35 0.16 25.12
CA LEU A 38 -48.00 -0.54 24.01
C LEU A 38 -47.13 -0.56 22.73
N GLY A 39 -45.86 -0.08 22.80
CA GLY A 39 -44.96 -0.03 21.68
C GLY A 39 -45.19 1.11 20.67
N ARG A 40 -46.10 2.05 20.95
CA ARG A 40 -46.40 3.17 20.05
C ARG A 40 -45.41 4.31 20.27
N VAL A 41 -44.93 4.90 19.18
CA VAL A 41 -44.01 6.06 19.24
C VAL A 41 -44.82 7.28 19.79
N VAL A 42 -44.40 7.76 20.96
CA VAL A 42 -45.01 8.90 21.65
C VAL A 42 -44.11 10.14 21.62
N GLY A 43 -42.89 10.00 21.14
CA GLY A 43 -41.95 11.12 21.07
C GLY A 43 -40.59 10.67 20.44
N ALA A 44 -39.64 11.59 20.45
CA ALA A 44 -38.28 11.30 20.04
C ALA A 44 -37.28 11.88 21.06
N SER A 45 -36.31 11.07 21.46
CA SER A 45 -35.14 11.53 22.20
C SER A 45 -34.06 11.97 21.22
N LYS A 46 -33.44 13.12 21.46
CA LYS A 46 -32.40 13.68 20.64
C LYS A 46 -31.18 13.99 21.49
N ILE A 47 -30.07 13.33 21.16
CA ILE A 47 -28.75 13.59 21.74
C ILE A 47 -27.94 14.39 20.75
N ALA A 48 -27.41 15.54 21.15
CA ALA A 48 -26.56 16.38 20.35
C ALA A 48 -25.19 16.50 21.03
N ARG A 49 -24.12 16.13 20.32
CA ARG A 49 -22.75 16.25 20.80
C ARG A 49 -21.99 17.23 19.91
N ASP A 50 -21.36 18.22 20.53
CA ASP A 50 -20.42 19.11 19.84
C ASP A 50 -19.16 18.29 19.42
N ILE A 51 -18.86 18.27 18.12
CA ILE A 51 -17.70 17.59 17.55
C ILE A 51 -16.75 18.58 16.85
N THR A 52 -16.94 19.88 17.05
CA THR A 52 -16.17 20.94 16.39
C THR A 52 -14.67 20.81 16.66
N GLU A 53 -14.29 20.60 17.92
CA GLU A 53 -12.88 20.46 18.30
C GLU A 53 -12.27 19.18 17.69
N ARG A 54 -13.01 18.07 17.73
CA ARG A 54 -12.58 16.80 17.11
C ARG A 54 -12.34 16.97 15.61
N ARG A 55 -13.28 17.58 14.87
CA ARG A 55 -13.14 17.84 13.44
C ARG A 55 -11.94 18.74 13.12
N ARG A 56 -11.78 19.83 13.86
CA ARG A 56 -10.63 20.73 13.70
C ARG A 56 -9.30 20.00 13.92
N SER A 57 -9.22 19.16 14.94
CA SER A 57 -8.02 18.36 15.21
C SER A 57 -7.74 17.34 14.10
N GLU A 58 -8.77 16.69 13.58
CA GLU A 58 -8.65 15.76 12.45
C GLU A 58 -8.20 16.46 11.15
N GLU A 59 -8.77 17.64 10.84
CA GLU A 59 -8.38 18.47 9.70
C GLU A 59 -6.93 18.95 9.84
N HIS A 60 -6.57 19.47 11.01
CA HIS A 60 -5.20 19.91 11.27
C HIS A 60 -4.21 18.77 11.13
N ARG A 61 -4.53 17.58 11.64
CA ARG A 61 -3.71 16.38 11.46
C ARG A 61 -3.54 16.02 9.98
N LYS A 62 -4.60 16.09 9.17
CA LYS A 62 -4.53 15.84 7.72
C LYS A 62 -3.62 16.84 7.02
N LEU A 63 -3.70 18.12 7.38
CA LEU A 63 -2.83 19.17 6.83
C LEU A 63 -1.35 18.91 7.16
N LEU A 64 -1.04 18.56 8.42
CA LEU A 64 0.33 18.24 8.84
C LEU A 64 0.88 17.00 8.10
N VAL A 65 0.08 15.96 7.93
CA VAL A 65 0.48 14.77 7.18
C VAL A 65 0.78 15.13 5.72
N ASN A 66 -0.06 15.95 5.08
CA ASN A 66 0.16 16.38 3.70
C ASN A 66 1.44 17.23 3.58
N GLU A 67 1.70 18.14 4.51
CA GLU A 67 2.93 18.94 4.52
C GLU A 67 4.19 18.06 4.69
N LEU A 68 4.14 17.08 5.61
CA LEU A 68 5.23 16.11 5.77
C LEU A 68 5.48 15.33 4.48
N ASN A 69 4.42 14.91 3.79
CA ASN A 69 4.51 14.19 2.53
C ASN A 69 5.18 15.03 1.44
N HIS A 70 4.80 16.29 1.33
CA HIS A 70 5.45 17.22 0.41
C HIS A 70 6.95 17.40 0.72
N ARG A 71 7.31 17.49 2.00
CA ARG A 71 8.72 17.58 2.41
C ARG A 71 9.51 16.33 2.10
N VAL A 72 8.96 15.14 2.34
CA VAL A 72 9.62 13.87 1.98
C VAL A 72 9.86 13.79 0.47
N LYS A 73 8.87 14.12 -0.38
CA LYS A 73 9.03 14.18 -1.84
C LYS A 73 10.16 15.13 -2.25
N ASN A 74 10.20 16.34 -1.67
CA ASN A 74 11.23 17.33 -1.95
C ASN A 74 12.60 16.82 -1.53
N THR A 75 12.71 16.16 -0.39
CA THR A 75 13.97 15.56 0.08
C THR A 75 14.45 14.46 -0.86
N LEU A 76 13.56 13.57 -1.31
CA LEU A 76 13.87 12.53 -2.28
C LEU A 76 14.35 13.13 -3.62
N ALA A 77 13.68 14.18 -4.12
CA ALA A 77 14.11 14.90 -5.33
C ALA A 77 15.48 15.56 -5.17
N THR A 78 15.77 16.13 -3.99
CA THR A 78 17.08 16.69 -3.67
C THR A 78 18.17 15.63 -3.65
N VAL A 79 17.90 14.47 -3.03
CA VAL A 79 18.82 13.32 -3.01
C VAL A 79 19.09 12.82 -4.44
N GLN A 80 18.06 12.75 -5.28
CA GLN A 80 18.23 12.40 -6.71
C GLN A 80 19.14 13.38 -7.43
N SER A 81 18.92 14.68 -7.24
CA SER A 81 19.72 15.73 -7.87
C SER A 81 21.19 15.70 -7.41
N LEU A 82 21.45 15.56 -6.10
CA LEU A 82 22.80 15.45 -5.54
C LEU A 82 23.52 14.20 -6.05
N ALA A 83 22.83 13.06 -6.08
CA ALA A 83 23.40 11.84 -6.63
C ALA A 83 23.73 12.01 -8.13
N ALA A 84 22.83 12.60 -8.93
CA ALA A 84 23.08 12.89 -10.34
C ALA A 84 24.30 13.81 -10.56
N GLN A 85 24.52 14.78 -9.68
CA GLN A 85 25.69 15.66 -9.74
C GLN A 85 26.98 14.96 -9.31
N THR A 86 26.91 14.16 -8.22
CA THR A 86 28.08 13.47 -7.65
C THR A 86 28.63 12.40 -8.59
N PHE A 87 27.75 11.69 -9.30
CA PHE A 87 28.13 10.62 -10.22
C PHE A 87 28.36 11.10 -11.67
N ARG A 88 28.29 12.42 -11.94
CA ARG A 88 28.67 12.98 -13.24
C ARG A 88 30.17 12.75 -13.50
N GLY A 89 30.48 11.92 -14.50
CA GLY A 89 31.88 11.72 -14.95
C GLY A 89 32.59 10.48 -14.39
N VAL A 90 31.92 9.67 -13.59
CA VAL A 90 32.43 8.35 -13.18
C VAL A 90 31.79 7.28 -14.06
N ASN A 91 32.54 6.26 -14.49
CA ASN A 91 32.05 5.09 -15.25
C ASN A 91 31.03 4.20 -14.47
N ALA A 92 30.36 4.79 -13.49
CA ALA A 92 29.34 4.16 -12.64
C ALA A 92 27.91 4.30 -13.20
N SER A 93 27.73 4.40 -14.51
CA SER A 93 26.44 4.70 -15.14
C SER A 93 25.34 3.66 -14.79
N GLU A 94 25.72 2.41 -14.63
CA GLU A 94 24.75 1.34 -14.31
C GLU A 94 24.33 1.35 -12.84
N ASP A 95 25.27 1.49 -11.91
CA ASP A 95 24.97 1.55 -10.47
C ASP A 95 24.21 2.84 -10.10
N PHE A 96 24.52 3.93 -10.76
CA PHE A 96 23.77 5.17 -10.62
C PHE A 96 22.34 5.04 -11.18
N GLY A 97 22.17 4.47 -12.34
CA GLY A 97 20.84 4.20 -12.91
C GLY A 97 19.99 3.30 -12.01
N ARG A 98 20.59 2.27 -11.41
CA ARG A 98 19.93 1.42 -10.42
C ARG A 98 19.53 2.20 -9.15
N PHE A 99 20.41 3.03 -8.63
CA PHE A 99 20.10 3.88 -7.48
C PHE A 99 18.94 4.83 -7.78
N GLN A 100 18.98 5.51 -8.93
CA GLN A 100 17.93 6.44 -9.35
C GLN A 100 16.58 5.73 -9.51
N SER A 101 16.54 4.56 -10.14
CA SER A 101 15.30 3.80 -10.34
C SER A 101 14.67 3.35 -9.01
N ARG A 102 15.48 2.97 -8.02
CA ARG A 102 15.02 2.63 -6.66
C ARG A 102 14.41 3.82 -5.94
N LEU A 103 15.04 4.97 -6.07
CA LEU A 103 14.54 6.19 -5.44
C LEU A 103 13.19 6.61 -6.04
N VAL A 104 12.99 6.42 -7.34
CA VAL A 104 11.71 6.62 -8.03
C VAL A 104 10.66 5.60 -7.53
N ALA A 105 11.02 4.33 -7.38
CA ALA A 105 10.12 3.32 -6.84
C ALA A 105 9.66 3.65 -5.41
N LEU A 106 10.60 4.08 -4.56
CA LEU A 106 10.29 4.53 -3.20
C LEU A 106 9.36 5.75 -3.19
N ALA A 107 9.59 6.72 -4.07
CA ALA A 107 8.71 7.89 -4.20
C ALA A 107 7.28 7.49 -4.62
N ARG A 108 7.12 6.53 -5.53
CA ARG A 108 5.80 6.03 -5.95
C ARG A 108 5.07 5.28 -4.83
N ALA A 109 5.76 4.42 -4.09
CA ALA A 109 5.19 3.74 -2.94
C ALA A 109 4.72 4.74 -1.87
N HIS A 110 5.50 5.79 -1.66
CA HIS A 110 5.15 6.90 -0.79
C HIS A 110 3.89 7.64 -1.27
N ASP A 111 3.71 7.80 -2.59
CA ASP A 111 2.50 8.42 -3.17
C ASP A 111 1.24 7.58 -2.95
N VAL A 112 1.33 6.25 -3.08
CA VAL A 112 0.23 5.33 -2.76
C VAL A 112 -0.17 5.49 -1.30
N LEU A 113 0.78 5.44 -0.37
CA LEU A 113 0.53 5.60 1.07
C LEU A 113 -0.03 6.97 1.43
N THR A 114 0.39 8.02 0.74
CA THR A 114 -0.11 9.38 0.95
C THR A 114 -1.58 9.50 0.59
N ARG A 115 -2.01 8.93 -0.55
CA ARG A 115 -3.43 8.91 -0.96
C ARG A 115 -4.31 8.22 0.07
N GLU A 116 -3.80 7.18 0.70
CA GLU A 116 -4.45 6.41 1.77
C GLU A 116 -4.24 7.02 3.18
N SER A 117 -3.81 8.28 3.27
CA SER A 117 -3.56 8.98 4.55
C SER A 117 -2.67 8.20 5.53
N TRP A 118 -1.71 7.43 5.00
CA TRP A 118 -0.78 6.59 5.78
C TRP A 118 -1.44 5.52 6.67
N GLN A 119 -2.68 5.18 6.39
CA GLN A 119 -3.38 4.10 7.12
C GLN A 119 -3.07 2.70 6.58
N GLY A 120 -2.22 2.63 5.56
CA GLY A 120 -1.85 1.41 4.84
C GLY A 120 -2.17 1.54 3.36
N ALA A 121 -1.84 0.50 2.58
CA ALA A 121 -2.13 0.44 1.16
C ALA A 121 -2.57 -0.98 0.77
N ASP A 122 -3.42 -1.12 -0.25
CA ASP A 122 -3.76 -2.43 -0.81
C ASP A 122 -2.55 -3.05 -1.48
N LEU A 123 -2.32 -4.35 -1.27
CA LEU A 123 -1.17 -5.08 -1.84
C LEU A 123 -1.18 -5.05 -3.37
N GLY A 124 -2.35 -5.22 -3.98
CA GLY A 124 -2.51 -5.19 -5.43
C GLY A 124 -2.19 -3.79 -5.99
N GLU A 125 -2.62 -2.72 -5.32
CA GLU A 125 -2.28 -1.35 -5.72
C GLU A 125 -0.78 -1.08 -5.64
N VAL A 126 -0.11 -1.51 -4.55
CA VAL A 126 1.35 -1.38 -4.39
C VAL A 126 2.08 -2.14 -5.50
N LEU A 127 1.65 -3.36 -5.81
CA LEU A 127 2.20 -4.18 -6.89
C LEU A 127 2.06 -3.46 -8.23
N HIS A 128 0.86 -3.06 -8.61
CA HIS A 128 0.58 -2.41 -9.89
C HIS A 128 1.30 -1.06 -10.04
N ALA A 129 1.29 -0.22 -9.00
CA ALA A 129 1.99 1.07 -9.02
C ALA A 129 3.51 0.91 -9.24
N THR A 130 4.08 -0.22 -8.79
CA THR A 130 5.50 -0.51 -8.93
C THR A 130 5.85 -1.11 -10.29
N ILE A 131 5.03 -2.04 -10.80
CA ILE A 131 5.33 -2.83 -12.00
C ILE A 131 4.95 -2.11 -13.29
N ASN A 132 3.79 -1.42 -13.34
CA ASN A 132 3.29 -0.79 -14.57
C ASN A 132 4.29 0.13 -15.29
N PRO A 133 5.16 0.89 -14.60
CA PRO A 133 6.13 1.73 -15.27
C PRO A 133 7.34 0.98 -15.87
N ILE A 134 7.52 -0.29 -15.52
CA ILE A 134 8.68 -1.12 -15.92
C ILE A 134 8.26 -2.10 -17.01
N CYS A 135 7.06 -2.69 -16.85
CA CYS A 135 6.55 -3.73 -17.74
C CYS A 135 5.76 -3.11 -18.90
N VAL A 136 6.13 -3.41 -20.12
CA VAL A 136 5.33 -3.11 -21.31
C VAL A 136 4.15 -4.08 -21.33
N GLU A 137 2.93 -3.56 -21.51
CA GLU A 137 1.68 -4.35 -21.50
C GLU A 137 1.48 -5.19 -20.21
N PRO A 138 1.52 -4.55 -19.02
CA PRO A 138 1.48 -5.28 -17.75
C PRO A 138 0.22 -6.14 -17.59
N GLN A 139 -0.91 -5.76 -18.22
CA GLN A 139 -2.17 -6.53 -18.18
C GLN A 139 -2.06 -7.92 -18.83
N GLN A 140 -1.16 -8.07 -19.80
CA GLN A 140 -0.96 -9.35 -20.50
C GLN A 140 0.19 -10.16 -19.88
N ARG A 141 1.18 -9.46 -19.33
CA ARG A 141 2.45 -10.06 -18.90
C ARG A 141 2.59 -10.24 -17.39
N VAL A 142 1.66 -9.70 -16.60
CA VAL A 142 1.66 -9.84 -15.14
C VAL A 142 0.29 -10.35 -14.68
N GLN A 143 0.28 -11.54 -14.11
CA GLN A 143 -0.91 -12.16 -13.52
C GLN A 143 -0.80 -12.05 -12.01
N ALA A 144 -1.65 -11.22 -11.42
CA ALA A 144 -1.72 -11.01 -9.98
C ALA A 144 -3.02 -11.60 -9.42
N SER A 145 -2.94 -12.43 -8.38
CA SER A 145 -4.10 -13.07 -7.77
C SER A 145 -3.93 -13.22 -6.26
N GLY A 146 -4.96 -12.84 -5.52
CA GLY A 146 -5.04 -12.98 -4.07
C GLY A 146 -6.21 -12.20 -3.50
N PRO A 147 -6.56 -12.40 -2.23
CA PRO A 147 -7.61 -11.63 -1.57
C PRO A 147 -7.20 -10.17 -1.40
N PRO A 148 -8.15 -9.22 -1.31
CA PRO A 148 -7.85 -7.85 -0.89
C PRO A 148 -7.10 -7.86 0.43
N LEU A 149 -5.94 -7.21 0.47
CA LEU A 149 -5.08 -7.20 1.65
C LEU A 149 -4.50 -5.81 1.88
N ARG A 150 -4.83 -5.22 3.03
CA ARG A 150 -4.30 -3.93 3.44
C ARG A 150 -2.99 -4.11 4.20
N LEU A 151 -1.92 -3.58 3.63
CA LEU A 151 -0.58 -3.60 4.20
C LEU A 151 -0.36 -2.38 5.10
N ARG A 152 0.38 -2.54 6.19
CA ARG A 152 0.91 -1.40 6.94
C ARG A 152 1.91 -0.61 6.11
N PRO A 153 2.09 0.69 6.36
CA PRO A 153 2.98 1.55 5.58
C PRO A 153 4.40 0.99 5.42
N LYS A 154 4.97 0.48 6.50
CA LYS A 154 6.31 -0.10 6.50
C LYS A 154 6.43 -1.31 5.57
N MET A 155 5.45 -2.22 5.62
CA MET A 155 5.39 -3.41 4.76
C MET A 155 5.14 -3.03 3.30
N ALA A 156 4.27 -2.05 3.03
CA ALA A 156 4.01 -1.55 1.68
C ALA A 156 5.28 -0.97 1.01
N LEU A 157 6.07 -0.18 1.75
CA LEU A 157 7.35 0.34 1.26
C LEU A 157 8.35 -0.78 1.00
N ALA A 158 8.48 -1.74 1.91
CA ALA A 158 9.40 -2.86 1.78
C ALA A 158 9.05 -3.75 0.57
N LEU A 159 7.77 -4.08 0.40
CA LEU A 159 7.28 -4.88 -0.74
C LEU A 159 7.41 -4.12 -2.07
N SER A 160 7.14 -2.81 -2.10
CA SER A 160 7.37 -2.00 -3.30
C SER A 160 8.82 -2.06 -3.77
N MET A 161 9.79 -1.96 -2.85
CA MET A 161 11.20 -2.11 -3.19
C MET A 161 11.52 -3.51 -3.72
N ALA A 162 10.94 -4.56 -3.12
CA ALA A 162 11.11 -5.93 -3.59
C ALA A 162 10.53 -6.14 -4.99
N PHE A 163 9.30 -5.69 -5.24
CA PHE A 163 8.66 -5.78 -6.56
C PHE A 163 9.44 -5.00 -7.63
N HIS A 164 9.98 -3.83 -7.26
CA HIS A 164 10.82 -3.06 -8.17
C HIS A 164 12.08 -3.83 -8.60
N GLU A 165 12.80 -4.42 -7.63
CA GLU A 165 13.99 -5.23 -7.91
C GLU A 165 13.66 -6.47 -8.74
N LEU A 166 12.62 -7.22 -8.38
CA LEU A 166 12.17 -8.40 -9.10
C LEU A 166 11.76 -8.06 -10.53
N CYS A 167 10.92 -7.03 -10.72
CA CYS A 167 10.45 -6.63 -12.03
C CYS A 167 11.58 -6.09 -12.92
N THR A 168 12.50 -5.31 -12.35
CA THR A 168 13.67 -4.81 -13.07
C THR A 168 14.60 -5.94 -13.51
N ASN A 169 14.79 -6.97 -12.66
CA ASN A 169 15.55 -8.16 -13.00
C ASN A 169 14.84 -8.98 -14.07
N ALA A 170 13.53 -9.17 -13.96
CA ALA A 170 12.73 -9.85 -14.99
C ALA A 170 12.82 -9.15 -16.36
N ALA A 171 12.83 -7.81 -16.39
CA ALA A 171 12.96 -7.02 -17.60
C ALA A 171 14.38 -7.04 -18.21
N LYS A 172 15.41 -7.19 -17.38
CA LYS A 172 16.81 -7.20 -17.87
C LYS A 172 17.35 -8.59 -18.18
N TYR A 173 16.95 -9.57 -17.40
CA TYR A 173 17.59 -10.90 -17.39
C TYR A 173 16.60 -12.06 -17.37
N GLY A 174 15.32 -11.80 -17.07
CA GLY A 174 14.32 -12.83 -16.81
C GLY A 174 13.17 -12.86 -17.81
N ALA A 175 11.99 -13.22 -17.33
CA ALA A 175 10.82 -13.52 -18.15
C ALA A 175 10.40 -12.39 -19.10
N LEU A 176 10.58 -11.13 -18.71
CA LEU A 176 10.14 -10.00 -19.53
C LEU A 176 11.06 -9.68 -20.70
N THR A 177 12.20 -10.36 -20.87
CA THR A 177 13.07 -10.22 -22.05
C THR A 177 12.52 -10.93 -23.29
N ASN A 178 11.62 -11.90 -23.13
CA ASN A 178 10.99 -12.66 -24.22
C ASN A 178 9.53 -12.20 -24.40
N ASP A 179 9.01 -12.19 -25.61
CA ASP A 179 7.63 -11.76 -25.91
C ASP A 179 6.56 -12.62 -25.24
N GLY A 180 6.79 -13.92 -25.07
CA GLY A 180 5.88 -14.85 -24.41
C GLY A 180 6.09 -15.02 -22.90
N GLY A 181 7.08 -14.33 -22.33
CA GLY A 181 7.37 -14.44 -20.91
C GLY A 181 6.38 -13.69 -20.03
N LEU A 182 6.07 -14.25 -18.89
CA LEU A 182 5.10 -13.69 -17.95
C LEU A 182 5.57 -13.82 -16.49
N ILE A 183 5.00 -12.98 -15.64
CA ILE A 183 5.18 -12.98 -14.19
C ILE A 183 3.86 -13.38 -13.55
N LYS A 184 3.91 -14.34 -12.62
CA LYS A 184 2.78 -14.66 -11.74
C LYS A 184 3.07 -14.20 -10.32
N VAL A 185 2.13 -13.48 -9.74
CA VAL A 185 2.20 -13.06 -8.34
C VAL A 185 0.94 -13.53 -7.63
N ASN A 186 1.09 -14.46 -6.70
CA ASN A 186 -0.02 -14.98 -5.92
C ASN A 186 0.20 -14.69 -4.45
N TRP A 187 -0.88 -14.38 -3.72
CA TRP A 187 -0.80 -14.24 -2.27
C TRP A 187 -2.05 -14.77 -1.58
N HIS A 188 -1.85 -15.20 -0.37
CA HIS A 188 -2.93 -15.56 0.55
C HIS A 188 -2.53 -15.23 1.99
N VAL A 189 -3.52 -15.26 2.87
CA VAL A 189 -3.32 -15.06 4.31
C VAL A 189 -3.63 -16.38 5.00
N SER A 190 -2.81 -16.77 5.94
CA SER A 190 -3.06 -17.88 6.85
C SER A 190 -2.94 -17.41 8.29
N ASP A 191 -3.71 -18.00 9.18
CA ASP A 191 -3.61 -17.75 10.62
C ASP A 191 -2.74 -18.83 11.26
N LEU A 192 -1.65 -18.42 11.90
CA LEU A 192 -0.76 -19.28 12.64
C LEU A 192 -0.66 -18.74 14.09
N GLU A 193 -0.98 -19.57 15.08
CA GLU A 193 -0.90 -19.19 16.50
C GLU A 193 -1.59 -17.86 16.85
N SER A 194 -2.74 -17.58 16.25
CA SER A 194 -3.51 -16.33 16.39
C SER A 194 -2.88 -15.08 15.75
N VAL A 195 -1.86 -15.26 14.92
CA VAL A 195 -1.25 -14.20 14.12
C VAL A 195 -1.49 -14.49 12.63
N SER A 196 -2.06 -13.52 11.91
CA SER A 196 -2.24 -13.62 10.47
C SER A 196 -0.90 -13.44 9.75
N HIS A 197 -0.57 -14.34 8.83
CA HIS A 197 0.65 -14.31 8.03
C HIS A 197 0.31 -14.11 6.56
N LEU A 198 1.06 -13.23 5.91
CA LEU A 198 1.09 -13.09 4.46
C LEU A 198 2.00 -14.17 3.88
N HIS A 199 1.49 -14.95 2.94
CA HIS A 199 2.27 -15.77 2.01
C HIS A 199 2.17 -15.14 0.64
N LEU A 200 3.30 -14.73 0.07
CA LEU A 200 3.38 -14.14 -1.26
C LEU A 200 4.37 -14.92 -2.10
N GLN A 201 3.99 -15.26 -3.32
CA GLN A 201 4.82 -15.96 -4.28
C GLN A 201 4.90 -15.16 -5.58
N TRP A 202 6.13 -14.94 -6.04
CA TRP A 202 6.45 -14.42 -7.35
C TRP A 202 7.09 -15.54 -8.17
N GLU A 203 6.67 -15.72 -9.41
CA GLU A 203 7.22 -16.71 -10.33
C GLU A 203 7.36 -16.12 -11.72
N GLU A 204 8.55 -16.29 -12.31
CA GLU A 204 8.84 -15.93 -13.69
C GLU A 204 8.72 -17.16 -14.57
N ILE A 205 8.04 -17.03 -15.71
CA ILE A 205 7.75 -18.13 -16.64
C ILE A 205 8.04 -17.68 -18.08
N GLY A 206 8.60 -18.58 -18.91
CA GLY A 206 8.83 -18.33 -20.33
C GLY A 206 10.00 -17.40 -20.65
N GLY A 207 10.82 -17.09 -19.67
CA GLY A 207 12.07 -16.35 -19.86
C GLY A 207 13.23 -17.21 -20.35
N PRO A 208 14.42 -16.61 -20.50
CA PRO A 208 15.64 -17.36 -20.77
C PRO A 208 16.00 -18.26 -19.58
N SER A 209 16.81 -19.31 -19.85
CA SER A 209 17.30 -20.17 -18.76
C SER A 209 18.11 -19.36 -17.75
N VAL A 210 17.71 -19.45 -16.50
CA VAL A 210 18.32 -18.69 -15.40
C VAL A 210 19.48 -19.49 -14.81
N MET A 211 20.61 -18.82 -14.60
CA MET A 211 21.76 -19.35 -13.86
C MET A 211 21.90 -18.61 -12.54
N VAL A 212 22.35 -19.33 -11.51
CA VAL A 212 22.68 -18.71 -10.23
C VAL A 212 23.77 -17.66 -10.43
N PRO A 213 23.55 -16.39 -10.02
CA PRO A 213 24.55 -15.34 -10.20
C PRO A 213 25.86 -15.68 -9.48
N ALA A 214 26.99 -15.57 -10.16
CA ALA A 214 28.32 -15.81 -9.59
C ALA A 214 28.68 -14.80 -8.48
N ARG A 215 28.04 -13.63 -8.44
CA ARG A 215 28.20 -12.61 -7.40
C ARG A 215 26.83 -12.15 -6.92
N THR A 216 26.65 -12.13 -5.59
CA THR A 216 25.46 -11.60 -4.95
C THR A 216 25.45 -10.08 -5.06
N GLY A 217 24.60 -9.53 -5.93
CA GLY A 217 24.42 -8.10 -6.11
C GLY A 217 23.68 -7.45 -4.91
N PHE A 218 23.55 -6.15 -4.97
CA PHE A 218 22.78 -5.41 -3.95
C PHE A 218 21.29 -5.84 -3.94
N GLY A 219 20.68 -6.04 -5.12
CA GLY A 219 19.28 -6.46 -5.24
C GLY A 219 18.99 -7.77 -4.53
N THR A 220 19.84 -8.79 -4.73
CA THR A 220 19.71 -10.09 -4.04
C THR A 220 19.84 -9.92 -2.52
N ARG A 221 20.81 -9.12 -2.05
CA ARG A 221 20.96 -8.83 -0.61
C ARG A 221 19.78 -8.08 -0.02
N LEU A 222 19.18 -7.18 -0.79
CA LEU A 222 17.96 -6.47 -0.39
C LEU A 222 16.81 -7.48 -0.22
N LEU A 223 16.59 -8.32 -1.21
CA LEU A 223 15.50 -9.32 -1.23
C LEU A 223 15.67 -10.36 -0.11
N GLU A 224 16.85 -10.94 0.06
CA GLU A 224 17.05 -12.03 1.02
C GLU A 224 17.18 -11.57 2.48
N ARG A 225 17.93 -10.49 2.73
CA ARG A 225 18.30 -10.12 4.10
C ARG A 225 17.56 -8.90 4.63
N ALA A 226 17.53 -7.81 3.84
CA ALA A 226 16.94 -6.56 4.32
C ALA A 226 15.43 -6.71 4.43
N LEU A 227 14.79 -7.32 3.43
CA LEU A 227 13.35 -7.54 3.41
C LEU A 227 12.89 -8.50 4.52
N ALA A 228 13.57 -9.64 4.71
CA ALA A 228 13.24 -10.58 5.78
C ALA A 228 13.25 -9.90 7.17
N ARG A 229 14.29 -9.08 7.43
CA ARG A 229 14.39 -8.33 8.68
C ARG A 229 13.32 -7.26 8.81
N GLU A 230 13.01 -6.54 7.72
CA GLU A 230 12.02 -5.45 7.72
C GLU A 230 10.59 -5.97 7.93
N LEU A 231 10.30 -7.14 7.36
CA LEU A 231 9.00 -7.80 7.47
C LEU A 231 8.87 -8.67 8.73
N GLY A 232 9.97 -8.96 9.41
CA GLY A 232 9.98 -9.90 10.55
C GLY A 232 9.61 -11.33 10.16
N GLY A 233 9.91 -11.72 8.91
CA GLY A 233 9.49 -12.97 8.32
C GLY A 233 10.60 -13.72 7.59
N LYS A 234 10.20 -14.72 6.80
CA LYS A 234 11.10 -15.50 5.95
C LYS A 234 10.99 -15.07 4.51
N VAL A 235 12.10 -15.08 3.81
CA VAL A 235 12.18 -14.76 2.39
C VAL A 235 13.09 -15.77 1.72
N ASP A 236 12.59 -16.41 0.66
CA ASP A 236 13.32 -17.36 -0.16
C ASP A 236 13.39 -16.86 -1.60
N LEU A 237 14.60 -16.81 -2.16
CA LEU A 237 14.85 -16.45 -3.55
C LEU A 237 15.57 -17.60 -4.25
N VAL A 238 14.92 -18.21 -5.23
CA VAL A 238 15.41 -19.39 -5.94
C VAL A 238 15.62 -19.06 -7.41
N PHE A 239 16.84 -19.27 -7.90
CA PHE A 239 17.21 -19.17 -9.31
C PHE A 239 17.09 -20.55 -9.94
N ALA A 240 15.89 -20.90 -10.43
CA ALA A 240 15.68 -22.17 -11.14
C ALA A 240 15.91 -21.99 -12.64
N PRO A 241 16.38 -23.02 -13.37
CA PRO A 241 16.56 -22.92 -14.82
C PRO A 241 15.29 -22.50 -15.58
N SER A 242 14.11 -22.79 -15.04
CA SER A 242 12.80 -22.42 -15.59
C SER A 242 12.38 -20.97 -15.35
N GLY A 243 13.07 -20.26 -14.45
CA GLY A 243 12.73 -18.87 -14.05
C GLY A 243 13.02 -18.61 -12.58
N VAL A 244 12.99 -17.35 -12.21
CA VAL A 244 13.16 -16.92 -10.80
C VAL A 244 11.87 -17.17 -10.02
N ARG A 245 12.01 -17.73 -8.83
CA ARG A 245 10.95 -17.86 -7.83
C ARG A 245 11.33 -17.10 -6.58
N PHE A 246 10.37 -16.35 -6.06
CA PHE A 246 10.57 -15.60 -4.83
C PHE A 246 9.35 -15.82 -3.93
N HIS A 247 9.60 -16.12 -2.67
CA HIS A 247 8.57 -16.42 -1.69
C HIS A 247 8.78 -15.59 -0.42
N ILE A 248 7.70 -15.08 0.12
CA ILE A 248 7.64 -14.37 1.40
C ILE A 248 6.64 -15.06 2.30
N GLU A 249 7.03 -15.26 3.56
CA GLU A 249 6.15 -15.58 4.67
C GLU A 249 6.41 -14.56 5.78
N ALA A 250 5.43 -13.71 6.10
CA ALA A 250 5.61 -12.62 7.05
C ALA A 250 4.36 -12.34 7.87
N PRO A 251 4.49 -12.02 9.17
CA PRO A 251 3.35 -11.65 10.01
C PRO A 251 2.75 -10.31 9.56
N LEU A 252 1.43 -10.20 9.63
CA LEU A 252 0.65 -8.99 9.34
C LEU A 252 0.47 -8.07 10.57
N THR A 253 1.18 -8.37 11.66
CA THR A 253 1.10 -7.63 12.94
C THR A 253 1.86 -6.32 12.94
#